data_2225dd3aea28786f1a6f3343655c1d99
#
_entry.id   2225dd3aea28786f1a6f3343655c1d99
#
_cell.length_a   1.000
_cell.length_b   1.000
_cell.length_c   1.000
_cell.angle_alpha   90.00
_cell.angle_beta   90.00
_cell.angle_gamma   90.00
#
_symmetry.space_group_name_H-M   'P 1'
#
loop_
_entity.id
_entity.type
_entity.pdbx_description
1 polymer ?
#
loop_
_entity_poly.entity_id
_entity_poly.type
_entity_poly.pdbx_seq_one_letter_code
_entity_poly.pdbx_strand_id
1 'polypeptide(L)'
;MKRLLPLLALCALSFSPPVEDYSLYEALANSLVEANIQVNKNSTHYHKPFEIGLKNRSKRPLNIRIDNGTKLEPDNQDFQNFTTVKEEILALSPAGNKKRAIRAMCMEAHDRAPSVSSAYHFNGKTKEKMLGLTKLIEEKELYSYMAQDAVWALADGESAKSISGYHYTDGFPLVKYVAKVNGEEVPPPPSEDDYSRNFRSSNSKVTVGGAFTFKAGFPMDVEIGLFNEEGTVVRELFNNQNTPPGERRVEYSFDHSVYTDDFYSVKMIADGEIFLQNRFSFNPEDWRD
;
A
#
# COMPACT_ATOMS: atom_id res chain seq x y z
N MET A 1 -12.48 -77.73 -6.16
CA MET A 1 -13.43 -76.63 -6.13
C MET A 1 -12.76 -75.43 -5.49
N LYS A 2 -12.22 -74.47 -6.32
CA LYS A 2 -11.57 -73.22 -5.83
C LYS A 2 -12.65 -72.16 -5.77
N ARG A 3 -12.97 -71.61 -4.56
CA ARG A 3 -13.86 -70.55 -4.36
C ARG A 3 -13.10 -69.21 -4.62
N LEU A 4 -13.40 -68.47 -5.71
CA LEU A 4 -13.02 -67.10 -5.93
C LEU A 4 -13.88 -66.19 -5.01
N LEU A 5 -13.25 -65.51 -4.07
CA LEU A 5 -13.87 -64.35 -3.39
C LEU A 5 -13.80 -63.15 -4.34
N PRO A 6 -14.93 -62.45 -4.61
CA PRO A 6 -14.85 -61.19 -5.31
C PRO A 6 -14.35 -60.08 -4.35
N LEU A 7 -13.21 -59.49 -4.70
CA LEU A 7 -12.69 -58.26 -4.03
C LEU A 7 -13.56 -57.10 -4.43
N LEU A 8 -14.51 -56.67 -3.56
CA LEU A 8 -15.28 -55.48 -3.71
C LEU A 8 -14.34 -54.28 -3.41
N ALA A 9 -13.81 -53.66 -4.45
CA ALA A 9 -13.11 -52.38 -4.34
C ALA A 9 -14.16 -51.30 -4.04
N LEU A 10 -14.29 -50.88 -2.77
CA LEU A 10 -15.03 -49.70 -2.35
C LEU A 10 -14.26 -48.47 -2.85
N CYS A 11 -14.64 -47.92 -4.00
CA CYS A 11 -14.25 -46.56 -4.40
C CYS A 11 -14.93 -45.60 -3.43
N ALA A 12 -14.24 -45.25 -2.34
CA ALA A 12 -14.64 -44.12 -1.51
C ALA A 12 -14.50 -42.85 -2.37
N LEU A 13 -15.58 -42.41 -2.98
CA LEU A 13 -15.69 -41.07 -3.55
C LEU A 13 -15.53 -40.10 -2.40
N SER A 14 -14.31 -39.55 -2.26
CA SER A 14 -14.03 -38.47 -1.31
C SER A 14 -14.80 -37.21 -1.79
N PHE A 15 -16.04 -37.04 -1.33
CA PHE A 15 -16.74 -35.78 -1.47
C PHE A 15 -16.05 -34.76 -0.59
N SER A 16 -15.17 -33.94 -1.18
CA SER A 16 -14.72 -32.74 -0.50
C SER A 16 -15.94 -31.84 -0.27
N PRO A 17 -16.17 -31.37 0.95
CA PRO A 17 -17.25 -30.43 1.21
C PRO A 17 -17.06 -29.19 0.33
N PRO A 18 -18.18 -28.58 -0.16
CA PRO A 18 -18.08 -27.36 -0.95
C PRO A 18 -17.40 -26.28 -0.14
N VAL A 19 -16.54 -25.46 -0.81
CA VAL A 19 -15.92 -24.29 -0.23
C VAL A 19 -17.01 -23.21 -0.12
N GLU A 20 -17.16 -22.61 1.05
CA GLU A 20 -18.12 -21.55 1.29
C GLU A 20 -17.42 -20.19 1.21
N ASP A 21 -18.02 -19.24 0.49
CA ASP A 21 -17.51 -17.88 0.28
C ASP A 21 -18.21 -16.90 1.23
N TYR A 22 -17.43 -16.12 1.96
CA TYR A 22 -17.93 -15.09 2.88
C TYR A 22 -17.12 -13.78 2.69
N SER A 23 -17.79 -12.65 2.84
CA SER A 23 -17.03 -11.43 3.14
C SER A 23 -16.42 -11.52 4.53
N LEU A 24 -15.34 -10.77 4.77
CA LEU A 24 -14.69 -10.74 6.08
C LEU A 24 -15.69 -10.39 7.19
N TYR A 25 -16.56 -9.40 6.96
CA TYR A 25 -17.54 -8.96 7.97
C TYR A 25 -18.59 -10.04 8.28
N GLU A 26 -19.09 -10.74 7.26
CA GLU A 26 -20.01 -11.88 7.47
C GLU A 26 -19.34 -12.99 8.26
N ALA A 27 -18.09 -13.32 7.92
CA ALA A 27 -17.33 -14.36 8.59
C ALA A 27 -17.03 -14.01 10.06
N LEU A 28 -16.72 -12.75 10.35
CA LEU A 28 -16.50 -12.26 11.72
C LEU A 28 -17.82 -12.24 12.52
N ALA A 29 -18.90 -11.71 11.94
CA ALA A 29 -20.22 -11.64 12.58
C ALA A 29 -20.78 -13.02 12.95
N ASN A 30 -20.50 -14.02 12.09
CA ASN A 30 -20.90 -15.41 12.31
C ASN A 30 -19.87 -16.22 13.12
N SER A 31 -18.82 -15.60 13.64
CA SER A 31 -17.73 -16.25 14.40
C SER A 31 -17.06 -17.42 13.64
N LEU A 32 -17.10 -17.38 12.31
CA LEU A 32 -16.47 -18.39 11.45
C LEU A 32 -14.95 -18.24 11.41
N VAL A 33 -14.45 -17.01 11.59
CA VAL A 33 -13.02 -16.71 11.63
C VAL A 33 -12.68 -15.80 12.80
N GLU A 34 -11.41 -15.91 13.24
CA GLU A 34 -10.74 -14.88 14.03
C GLU A 34 -9.80 -14.11 13.11
N ALA A 35 -9.76 -12.80 13.26
CA ALA A 35 -8.84 -11.93 12.52
C ALA A 35 -7.84 -11.28 13.47
N ASN A 36 -6.59 -11.17 13.01
CA ASN A 36 -5.52 -10.40 13.66
C ASN A 36 -4.88 -9.48 12.62
N ILE A 37 -4.72 -8.21 12.98
CA ILE A 37 -4.09 -7.19 12.15
C ILE A 37 -2.73 -6.85 12.76
N GLN A 38 -1.67 -6.96 11.97
CA GLN A 38 -0.33 -6.59 12.36
C GLN A 38 0.25 -5.59 11.37
N VAL A 39 0.98 -4.59 11.86
CA VAL A 39 1.70 -3.65 11.01
C VAL A 39 2.83 -4.39 10.30
N ASN A 40 2.89 -4.25 8.98
CA ASN A 40 3.94 -4.81 8.16
C ASN A 40 5.15 -3.87 8.12
N LYS A 41 6.13 -4.13 8.98
CA LYS A 41 7.37 -3.33 9.04
C LYS A 41 8.24 -3.39 7.78
N ASN A 42 7.96 -4.34 6.88
CA ASN A 42 8.71 -4.50 5.63
C ASN A 42 8.08 -3.70 4.47
N SER A 43 7.07 -2.87 4.74
CA SER A 43 6.42 -2.05 3.73
C SER A 43 6.18 -0.63 4.24
N THR A 44 5.58 0.20 3.39
CA THR A 44 5.21 1.58 3.72
C THR A 44 3.71 1.70 3.98
N HIS A 45 3.28 2.83 4.54
CA HIS A 45 1.89 3.13 4.87
C HIS A 45 0.95 3.22 3.65
N TYR A 46 1.45 3.19 2.43
CA TYR A 46 0.64 3.30 1.22
C TYR A 46 0.81 2.14 0.22
N HIS A 47 1.57 1.12 0.58
CA HIS A 47 1.69 -0.10 -0.24
C HIS A 47 1.02 -1.30 0.43
N LYS A 48 1.74 -1.95 1.36
CA LYS A 48 1.27 -3.15 2.08
C LYS A 48 1.41 -2.94 3.59
N PRO A 49 0.75 -1.92 4.18
CA PRO A 49 0.99 -1.50 5.57
C PRO A 49 0.65 -2.56 6.62
N PHE A 50 -0.19 -3.52 6.28
CA PHE A 50 -0.66 -4.52 7.24
C PHE A 50 -0.53 -5.95 6.71
N GLU A 51 -0.25 -6.87 7.63
CA GLU A 51 -0.43 -8.30 7.47
C GLU A 51 -1.71 -8.72 8.23
N ILE A 52 -2.67 -9.29 7.50
CA ILE A 52 -3.91 -9.80 8.07
C ILE A 52 -3.78 -11.32 8.28
N GLY A 53 -3.85 -11.74 9.52
CA GLY A 53 -3.95 -13.15 9.90
C GLY A 53 -5.41 -13.55 10.08
N LEU A 54 -5.86 -14.60 9.39
CA LEU A 54 -7.18 -15.19 9.58
C LEU A 54 -7.04 -16.63 10.06
N LYS A 55 -7.85 -17.00 11.06
CA LYS A 55 -7.95 -18.37 11.58
C LYS A 55 -9.38 -18.87 11.39
N ASN A 56 -9.55 -19.94 10.61
CA ASN A 56 -10.83 -20.61 10.43
C ASN A 56 -11.25 -21.33 11.71
N ARG A 57 -12.40 -20.98 12.26
CA ARG A 57 -13.00 -21.61 13.46
C ARG A 57 -13.98 -22.70 13.11
N SER A 58 -14.32 -22.85 11.82
CA SER A 58 -15.24 -23.87 11.35
C SER A 58 -14.53 -25.19 11.01
N LYS A 59 -15.32 -26.23 10.79
CA LYS A 59 -14.86 -27.54 10.31
C LYS A 59 -14.94 -27.67 8.78
N ARG A 60 -15.23 -26.57 8.06
CA ARG A 60 -15.35 -26.51 6.61
C ARG A 60 -14.29 -25.62 5.99
N PRO A 61 -13.85 -25.88 4.75
CA PRO A 61 -13.02 -24.94 4.03
C PRO A 61 -13.79 -23.64 3.72
N LEU A 62 -13.15 -22.48 3.86
CA LEU A 62 -13.73 -21.16 3.64
C LEU A 62 -12.86 -20.36 2.69
N ASN A 63 -13.49 -19.56 1.82
CA ASN A 63 -12.86 -18.43 1.15
C ASN A 63 -13.33 -17.13 1.83
N ILE A 64 -12.42 -16.38 2.37
CA ILE A 64 -12.72 -15.11 3.03
C ILE A 64 -12.25 -13.98 2.13
N ARG A 65 -13.18 -13.12 1.73
CA ARG A 65 -12.92 -11.95 0.90
C ARG A 65 -12.79 -10.72 1.78
N ILE A 66 -11.63 -10.08 1.69
CA ILE A 66 -11.40 -8.73 2.20
C ILE A 66 -11.70 -7.79 1.03
N ASP A 67 -12.83 -7.11 1.10
CA ASP A 67 -13.29 -6.26 0.00
C ASP A 67 -12.39 -5.03 -0.17
N ASN A 68 -12.26 -4.54 -1.40
CA ASN A 68 -11.74 -3.20 -1.68
C ASN A 68 -12.60 -2.15 -0.95
N GLY A 69 -11.97 -1.12 -0.39
CA GLY A 69 -12.62 -0.09 0.41
C GLY A 69 -12.95 -0.51 1.84
N THR A 70 -12.40 -1.63 2.34
CA THR A 70 -12.48 -1.98 3.77
C THR A 70 -11.66 -1.00 4.60
N LYS A 71 -12.28 -0.42 5.64
CA LYS A 71 -11.60 0.51 6.56
C LYS A 71 -10.87 -0.24 7.65
N LEU A 72 -9.68 0.26 7.98
CA LEU A 72 -8.90 -0.11 9.15
C LEU A 72 -8.68 1.16 9.97
N GLU A 73 -9.10 1.11 11.25
CA GLU A 73 -8.97 2.24 12.16
C GLU A 73 -8.01 1.89 13.29
N PRO A 74 -7.16 2.83 13.72
CA PRO A 74 -6.27 2.64 14.85
C PRO A 74 -7.04 2.77 16.18
N ASP A 75 -6.59 2.07 17.22
CA ASP A 75 -7.10 2.27 18.57
C ASP A 75 -6.64 3.62 19.16
N ASN A 76 -5.48 4.13 18.72
CA ASN A 76 -4.96 5.46 19.06
C ASN A 76 -5.10 6.39 17.84
N GLN A 77 -5.86 7.47 18.00
CA GLN A 77 -6.18 8.45 16.97
C GLN A 77 -5.00 9.32 16.53
N ASP A 78 -3.81 9.20 17.15
CA ASP A 78 -2.57 9.84 16.65
C ASP A 78 -2.03 9.16 15.37
N PHE A 79 -2.56 7.99 15.02
CA PHE A 79 -2.19 7.24 13.83
C PHE A 79 -3.26 7.33 12.74
N GLN A 80 -2.81 7.23 11.49
CA GLN A 80 -3.67 7.31 10.30
C GLN A 80 -4.69 6.18 10.22
N ASN A 81 -5.90 6.50 9.74
CA ASN A 81 -6.87 5.52 9.25
C ASN A 81 -6.48 5.02 7.86
N PHE A 82 -6.95 3.84 7.49
CA PHE A 82 -6.64 3.21 6.21
C PHE A 82 -7.89 2.75 5.47
N THR A 83 -7.74 2.64 4.15
CA THR A 83 -8.69 1.94 3.29
C THR A 83 -7.95 0.94 2.42
N THR A 84 -8.48 -0.28 2.27
CA THR A 84 -7.93 -1.24 1.32
C THR A 84 -8.15 -0.75 -0.11
N VAL A 85 -7.15 -0.94 -0.97
CA VAL A 85 -7.18 -0.52 -2.38
C VAL A 85 -7.11 -1.71 -3.33
N LYS A 86 -7.26 -2.92 -2.78
CA LYS A 86 -7.32 -4.16 -3.53
C LYS A 86 -8.18 -5.18 -2.79
N GLU A 87 -8.98 -5.93 -3.53
CA GLU A 87 -9.67 -7.09 -3.00
C GLU A 87 -8.67 -8.24 -2.79
N GLU A 88 -8.77 -8.93 -1.65
CA GLU A 88 -7.97 -10.11 -1.35
C GLU A 88 -8.88 -11.27 -0.96
N ILE A 89 -8.58 -12.46 -1.49
CA ILE A 89 -9.29 -13.70 -1.14
C ILE A 89 -8.32 -14.64 -0.42
N LEU A 90 -8.67 -15.04 0.79
CA LEU A 90 -7.91 -15.99 1.59
C LEU A 90 -8.67 -17.31 1.67
N ALA A 91 -8.16 -18.33 0.96
CA ALA A 91 -8.65 -19.70 1.11
C ALA A 91 -8.10 -20.32 2.39
N LEU A 92 -8.98 -20.76 3.29
CA LEU A 92 -8.69 -21.33 4.59
C LEU A 92 -9.14 -22.80 4.63
N SER A 93 -8.25 -23.70 4.96
CA SER A 93 -8.61 -25.09 5.30
C SER A 93 -9.40 -25.14 6.62
N PRO A 94 -10.13 -26.23 6.92
CA PRO A 94 -10.77 -26.43 8.21
C PRO A 94 -9.80 -26.24 9.38
N ALA A 95 -10.17 -25.44 10.37
CA ALA A 95 -9.33 -25.06 11.52
C ALA A 95 -7.95 -24.47 11.13
N GLY A 96 -7.70 -24.20 9.85
CA GLY A 96 -6.45 -23.64 9.34
C GLY A 96 -6.29 -22.14 9.59
N ASN A 97 -5.08 -21.65 9.41
CA ASN A 97 -4.78 -20.23 9.46
C ASN A 97 -4.02 -19.79 8.20
N LYS A 98 -4.12 -18.51 7.88
CA LYS A 98 -3.39 -17.90 6.78
C LYS A 98 -3.13 -16.44 7.07
N LYS A 99 -1.98 -15.96 6.62
CA LYS A 99 -1.59 -14.56 6.69
C LYS A 99 -1.42 -13.99 5.29
N ARG A 100 -1.75 -12.72 5.12
CA ARG A 100 -1.64 -11.99 3.87
C ARG A 100 -1.27 -10.53 4.14
N ALA A 101 -0.21 -10.05 3.51
CA ALA A 101 0.04 -8.62 3.40
C ALA A 101 -0.96 -8.02 2.42
N ILE A 102 -1.68 -6.99 2.86
CA ILE A 102 -2.77 -6.38 2.08
C ILE A 102 -2.37 -5.00 1.55
N ARG A 103 -2.85 -4.65 0.36
CA ARG A 103 -2.71 -3.31 -0.19
C ARG A 103 -3.74 -2.37 0.43
N ALA A 104 -3.24 -1.34 1.10
CA ALA A 104 -4.05 -0.29 1.70
C ALA A 104 -3.30 1.04 1.65
N MET A 105 -4.05 2.14 1.70
CA MET A 105 -3.53 3.50 1.70
C MET A 105 -4.09 4.27 2.88
N CYS A 106 -3.29 5.16 3.44
CA CYS A 106 -3.72 5.99 4.56
C CYS A 106 -4.63 7.13 4.10
N MET A 107 -5.54 7.53 4.98
CA MET A 107 -6.59 8.50 4.67
C MET A 107 -6.36 9.88 5.26
N GLU A 108 -5.35 10.07 6.08
CA GLU A 108 -4.97 11.36 6.69
C GLU A 108 -3.49 11.66 6.38
N ALA A 109 -3.21 12.85 5.79
CA ALA A 109 -1.86 13.22 5.39
C ALA A 109 -0.97 13.64 6.57
N HIS A 110 -1.57 14.11 7.68
CA HIS A 110 -0.88 14.75 8.78
C HIS A 110 -0.72 13.88 10.04
N ASP A 111 -1.34 12.71 10.05
CA ASP A 111 -1.22 11.78 11.17
C ASP A 111 -0.02 10.83 10.97
N ARG A 112 0.41 10.21 12.07
CA ARG A 112 1.58 9.33 12.07
C ARG A 112 1.32 8.04 11.30
N ALA A 113 2.31 7.60 10.56
CA ALA A 113 2.27 6.27 9.93
C ALA A 113 2.23 5.16 11.01
N PRO A 114 1.65 3.99 10.69
CA PRO A 114 1.54 2.92 11.66
C PRO A 114 2.91 2.41 12.12
N SER A 115 3.04 2.14 13.41
CA SER A 115 4.20 1.52 14.03
C SER A 115 3.88 0.09 14.46
N VAL A 116 4.91 -0.71 14.76
CA VAL A 116 4.72 -2.10 15.22
C VAL A 116 3.93 -2.21 16.54
N SER A 117 3.83 -1.12 17.30
CA SER A 117 3.04 -1.04 18.53
C SER A 117 1.60 -0.55 18.30
N SER A 118 1.26 -0.13 17.07
CA SER A 118 -0.08 0.36 16.75
C SER A 118 -1.04 -0.80 16.59
N ALA A 119 -2.16 -0.76 17.32
CA ALA A 119 -3.26 -1.71 17.19
C ALA A 119 -4.31 -1.13 16.21
N TYR A 120 -4.83 -1.99 15.36
CA TYR A 120 -5.83 -1.64 14.33
C TYR A 120 -6.98 -2.64 14.34
N HIS A 121 -8.16 -2.17 13.97
CA HIS A 121 -9.35 -2.99 13.80
C HIS A 121 -10.09 -2.64 12.51
N PHE A 122 -10.91 -3.58 12.02
CA PHE A 122 -11.77 -3.35 10.86
C PHE A 122 -13.00 -2.52 11.27
N ASN A 123 -13.30 -1.45 10.53
CA ASN A 123 -14.45 -0.60 10.80
C ASN A 123 -15.24 -0.24 9.54
N GLY A 124 -15.99 -1.22 9.02
CA GLY A 124 -16.91 -1.01 7.90
C GLY A 124 -16.20 -0.73 6.57
N LYS A 125 -16.93 -0.07 5.69
CA LYS A 125 -16.46 0.32 4.35
C LYS A 125 -16.32 1.84 4.25
N THR A 126 -15.42 2.27 3.41
CA THR A 126 -15.25 3.68 3.05
C THR A 126 -16.47 4.23 2.31
N LYS A 127 -16.63 5.56 2.28
CA LYS A 127 -17.74 6.24 1.61
C LYS A 127 -17.68 6.03 0.09
N GLU A 128 -18.82 6.20 -0.59
CA GLU A 128 -18.99 5.95 -2.04
C GLU A 128 -17.92 6.64 -2.91
N LYS A 129 -17.62 7.91 -2.64
CA LYS A 129 -16.60 8.66 -3.38
C LYS A 129 -15.20 8.01 -3.27
N MET A 130 -14.79 7.67 -2.07
CA MET A 130 -13.53 7.00 -1.81
C MET A 130 -13.52 5.57 -2.38
N LEU A 131 -14.64 4.84 -2.27
CA LEU A 131 -14.78 3.51 -2.85
C LEU A 131 -14.62 3.53 -4.38
N GLY A 132 -15.12 4.57 -5.05
CA GLY A 132 -14.90 4.75 -6.49
C GLY A 132 -13.43 4.99 -6.83
N LEU A 133 -12.71 5.76 -6.00
CA LEU A 133 -11.27 5.98 -6.18
C LEU A 133 -10.47 4.68 -5.96
N THR A 134 -10.73 3.95 -4.87
CA THR A 134 -10.00 2.70 -4.57
C THR A 134 -10.24 1.61 -5.62
N LYS A 135 -11.45 1.54 -6.20
CA LYS A 135 -11.73 0.68 -7.35
C LYS A 135 -10.95 1.08 -8.60
N LEU A 136 -10.85 2.39 -8.90
CA LEU A 136 -10.05 2.88 -10.02
C LEU A 136 -8.57 2.53 -9.85
N ILE A 137 -8.04 2.65 -8.62
CA ILE A 137 -6.67 2.24 -8.28
C ILE A 137 -6.47 0.76 -8.56
N GLU A 138 -7.41 -0.09 -8.13
CA GLU A 138 -7.33 -1.54 -8.34
C GLU A 138 -7.44 -1.91 -9.82
N GLU A 139 -8.44 -1.39 -10.52
CA GLU A 139 -8.69 -1.69 -11.95
C GLU A 139 -7.52 -1.33 -12.86
N LYS A 140 -6.76 -0.30 -12.49
CA LYS A 140 -5.61 0.17 -13.25
C LYS A 140 -4.26 -0.18 -12.63
N GLU A 141 -4.27 -0.92 -11.51
CA GLU A 141 -3.08 -1.33 -10.76
C GLU A 141 -2.15 -0.16 -10.37
N LEU A 142 -2.75 1.01 -10.07
CA LEU A 142 -2.03 2.25 -9.72
C LEU A 142 -1.61 2.28 -8.25
N TYR A 143 -0.80 1.33 -7.82
CA TYR A 143 -0.34 1.23 -6.42
C TYR A 143 0.95 2.04 -6.21
N SER A 144 0.86 3.37 -6.24
CA SER A 144 2.00 4.29 -6.20
C SER A 144 1.77 5.47 -5.26
N TYR A 145 2.81 6.29 -5.07
CA TYR A 145 2.73 7.58 -4.38
C TYR A 145 1.60 8.46 -4.91
N MET A 146 1.45 8.57 -6.23
CA MET A 146 0.40 9.38 -6.85
C MET A 146 -1.02 8.93 -6.47
N ALA A 147 -1.22 7.62 -6.29
CA ALA A 147 -2.50 7.11 -5.80
C ALA A 147 -2.71 7.46 -4.32
N GLN A 148 -1.64 7.45 -3.51
CA GLN A 148 -1.70 7.92 -2.13
C GLN A 148 -2.06 9.41 -2.05
N ASP A 149 -1.44 10.27 -2.89
CA ASP A 149 -1.81 11.69 -3.00
C ASP A 149 -3.29 11.86 -3.37
N ALA A 150 -3.79 11.05 -4.31
CA ALA A 150 -5.20 11.11 -4.70
C ALA A 150 -6.15 10.70 -3.56
N VAL A 151 -5.76 9.72 -2.73
CA VAL A 151 -6.53 9.34 -1.53
C VAL A 151 -6.55 10.48 -0.53
N TRP A 152 -5.42 11.13 -0.26
CA TRP A 152 -5.36 12.31 0.62
C TRP A 152 -6.17 13.48 0.09
N ALA A 153 -5.97 13.84 -1.18
CA ALA A 153 -6.73 14.94 -1.79
C ALA A 153 -8.25 14.73 -1.66
N LEU A 154 -8.72 13.50 -1.83
CA LEU A 154 -10.14 13.20 -1.68
C LEU A 154 -10.60 13.12 -0.22
N ALA A 155 -9.78 12.63 0.70
CA ALA A 155 -10.11 12.49 2.11
C ALA A 155 -10.12 13.84 2.83
N ASP A 156 -9.10 14.67 2.58
CA ASP A 156 -8.90 15.97 3.22
C ASP A 156 -9.63 17.12 2.49
N GLY A 157 -10.23 16.84 1.33
CA GLY A 157 -10.95 17.83 0.53
C GLY A 157 -10.03 18.81 -0.21
N GLU A 158 -8.82 18.37 -0.54
CA GLU A 158 -7.86 19.14 -1.31
C GLU A 158 -8.17 19.14 -2.80
N SER A 159 -7.60 20.11 -3.52
CA SER A 159 -7.73 20.21 -4.97
C SER A 159 -7.02 19.06 -5.68
N ALA A 160 -7.59 18.60 -6.80
CA ALA A 160 -6.93 17.66 -7.69
C ALA A 160 -5.56 18.12 -8.21
N LYS A 161 -5.25 19.42 -8.06
CA LYS A 161 -3.93 19.99 -8.40
C LYS A 161 -2.81 19.60 -7.44
N SER A 162 -3.14 19.18 -6.21
CA SER A 162 -2.14 18.69 -5.24
C SER A 162 -1.59 17.32 -5.61
N ILE A 163 -2.31 16.55 -6.43
CA ILE A 163 -1.89 15.23 -6.84
C ILE A 163 -0.68 15.31 -7.76
N SER A 164 0.42 14.73 -7.31
CA SER A 164 1.71 14.75 -8.02
C SER A 164 2.31 13.35 -8.12
N GLY A 165 3.25 13.15 -9.02
CA GLY A 165 3.94 11.85 -9.13
C GLY A 165 4.87 11.81 -10.33
N TYR A 166 5.79 10.86 -10.33
CA TYR A 166 6.85 10.73 -11.32
C TYR A 166 6.31 10.38 -12.71
N HIS A 167 5.28 9.52 -12.77
CA HIS A 167 4.57 9.14 -14.00
C HIS A 167 3.16 9.72 -14.03
N TYR A 168 3.09 11.06 -14.08
CA TYR A 168 1.81 11.78 -14.08
C TYR A 168 0.85 11.29 -15.16
N THR A 169 1.34 10.92 -16.33
CA THR A 169 0.52 10.43 -17.44
C THR A 169 -0.24 9.17 -17.09
N ASP A 170 0.41 8.22 -16.45
CA ASP A 170 -0.20 6.94 -16.07
C ASP A 170 -1.20 7.12 -14.92
N GLY A 171 -0.87 8.00 -13.96
CA GLY A 171 -1.73 8.36 -12.84
C GLY A 171 -2.81 9.40 -13.17
N PHE A 172 -2.82 10.00 -14.36
CA PHE A 172 -3.77 11.05 -14.72
C PHE A 172 -5.26 10.66 -14.57
N PRO A 173 -5.68 9.39 -14.73
CA PRO A 173 -7.03 8.97 -14.39
C PRO A 173 -7.45 9.29 -12.95
N LEU A 174 -6.50 9.26 -11.98
CA LEU A 174 -6.75 9.61 -10.57
C LEU A 174 -7.07 11.11 -10.43
N VAL A 175 -6.28 11.96 -11.08
CA VAL A 175 -6.50 13.42 -11.12
C VAL A 175 -7.88 13.74 -11.68
N LYS A 176 -8.24 13.12 -12.81
CA LYS A 176 -9.57 13.28 -13.42
C LYS A 176 -10.69 12.85 -12.49
N TYR A 177 -10.49 11.74 -11.79
CA TYR A 177 -11.49 11.23 -10.85
C TYR A 177 -11.71 12.22 -9.69
N VAL A 178 -10.63 12.65 -9.03
CA VAL A 178 -10.71 13.59 -7.90
C VAL A 178 -11.30 14.91 -8.33
N ALA A 179 -10.83 15.51 -9.44
CA ALA A 179 -11.40 16.75 -9.98
C ALA A 179 -12.91 16.64 -10.23
N LYS A 180 -13.35 15.56 -10.88
CA LYS A 180 -14.78 15.30 -11.12
C LYS A 180 -15.58 15.20 -9.82
N VAL A 181 -15.06 14.51 -8.82
CA VAL A 181 -15.75 14.29 -7.53
C VAL A 181 -15.84 15.59 -6.73
N ASN A 182 -14.80 16.43 -6.81
CA ASN A 182 -14.76 17.74 -6.14
C ASN A 182 -15.49 18.83 -6.92
N GLY A 183 -15.92 18.57 -8.16
CA GLY A 183 -16.55 19.58 -9.02
C GLY A 183 -15.56 20.60 -9.56
N GLU A 184 -14.30 20.24 -9.71
CA GLU A 184 -13.22 21.07 -10.20
C GLU A 184 -12.99 20.85 -11.72
N GLU A 185 -12.40 21.86 -12.35
CA GLU A 185 -11.82 21.70 -13.67
C GLU A 185 -10.60 20.78 -13.60
N VAL A 186 -10.50 19.83 -14.54
CA VAL A 186 -9.35 18.92 -14.60
C VAL A 186 -8.09 19.72 -14.89
N PRO A 187 -7.08 19.75 -14.00
CA PRO A 187 -5.84 20.45 -14.26
C PRO A 187 -5.13 19.86 -15.48
N PRO A 188 -4.46 20.71 -16.30
CA PRO A 188 -3.65 20.21 -17.39
C PRO A 188 -2.50 19.36 -16.83
N PRO A 189 -2.00 18.37 -17.60
CA PRO A 189 -0.80 17.66 -17.20
C PRO A 189 0.36 18.66 -17.06
N PRO A 190 1.25 18.47 -16.05
CA PRO A 190 2.40 19.35 -15.88
C PRO A 190 3.26 19.32 -17.15
N SER A 191 3.83 20.46 -17.49
CA SER A 191 4.80 20.53 -18.58
C SER A 191 6.13 19.89 -18.18
N GLU A 192 6.95 19.49 -19.16
CA GLU A 192 8.32 19.00 -18.87
C GLU A 192 9.14 20.02 -18.07
N ASP A 193 8.88 21.31 -18.29
CA ASP A 193 9.48 22.40 -17.52
C ASP A 193 9.03 22.43 -16.05
N ASP A 194 7.79 22.02 -15.73
CA ASP A 194 7.29 21.98 -14.36
C ASP A 194 7.94 20.84 -13.58
N TYR A 195 8.19 19.72 -14.21
CA TYR A 195 9.02 18.65 -13.62
C TYR A 195 10.44 19.14 -13.31
N SER A 196 11.04 19.92 -14.24
CA SER A 196 12.39 20.48 -14.06
C SER A 196 12.45 21.65 -13.07
N ARG A 197 11.38 22.45 -12.93
CA ARG A 197 11.30 23.58 -12.00
C ARG A 197 11.16 23.15 -10.55
N ASN A 198 10.46 22.05 -10.27
CA ASN A 198 10.42 21.46 -8.94
C ASN A 198 11.83 21.02 -8.46
N PHE A 199 12.78 20.85 -9.40
CA PHE A 199 14.20 20.60 -9.11
C PHE A 199 15.10 21.85 -9.13
N ARG A 200 14.61 23.04 -9.53
CA ARG A 200 15.46 24.20 -9.84
C ARG A 200 15.16 25.51 -9.11
N SER A 201 14.18 25.60 -8.18
CA SER A 201 13.89 26.89 -7.55
C SER A 201 14.52 27.07 -6.18
N SER A 202 15.52 27.86 -6.10
CA SER A 202 15.92 28.90 -5.15
C SER A 202 17.44 29.14 -5.07
N ASN A 203 17.84 30.37 -4.71
CA ASN A 203 19.22 30.87 -4.79
C ASN A 203 20.19 30.39 -3.67
N SER A 204 19.78 29.48 -2.79
CA SER A 204 20.67 28.81 -1.84
C SER A 204 20.13 27.40 -1.57
N LYS A 205 20.51 26.47 -2.45
CA LYS A 205 20.02 25.07 -2.33
C LYS A 205 21.00 24.27 -1.49
N VAL A 206 20.52 23.74 -0.38
CA VAL A 206 21.17 22.58 0.25
C VAL A 206 20.58 21.34 -0.40
N THR A 207 21.21 20.85 -1.45
CA THR A 207 20.79 19.64 -2.14
C THR A 207 21.38 18.42 -1.42
N VAL A 208 20.52 17.55 -0.94
CA VAL A 208 20.89 16.22 -0.45
C VAL A 208 20.69 15.23 -1.58
N GLY A 209 21.69 14.40 -1.85
CA GLY A 209 21.64 13.41 -2.91
C GLY A 209 22.34 12.11 -2.53
N GLY A 210 21.99 11.05 -3.22
CA GLY A 210 22.56 9.74 -3.03
C GLY A 210 22.21 8.80 -4.19
N ALA A 211 22.59 7.55 -4.05
CA ALA A 211 22.23 6.50 -5.00
C ALA A 211 21.98 5.17 -4.29
N PHE A 212 21.04 4.42 -4.80
CA PHE A 212 20.91 3.00 -4.49
C PHE A 212 21.50 2.17 -5.63
N THR A 213 22.38 1.22 -5.26
CA THR A 213 22.90 0.21 -6.20
C THR A 213 22.36 -1.15 -5.77
N PHE A 214 21.76 -1.86 -6.70
CA PHE A 214 21.13 -3.16 -6.42
C PHE A 214 21.17 -4.06 -7.65
N LYS A 215 20.88 -5.35 -7.45
CA LYS A 215 20.77 -6.34 -8.51
C LYS A 215 19.36 -6.92 -8.51
N ALA A 216 18.61 -6.64 -9.57
CA ALA A 216 17.31 -7.24 -9.81
C ALA A 216 17.47 -8.62 -10.45
N GLY A 217 16.85 -9.65 -9.87
CA GLY A 217 16.85 -11.01 -10.42
C GLY A 217 15.72 -11.26 -11.43
N PHE A 218 14.68 -10.44 -11.40
CA PHE A 218 13.48 -10.47 -12.25
C PHE A 218 12.97 -9.03 -12.42
N PRO A 219 12.06 -8.77 -13.38
CA PRO A 219 11.43 -7.46 -13.50
C PRO A 219 10.70 -7.10 -12.19
N MET A 220 10.85 -5.86 -11.71
CA MET A 220 10.21 -5.37 -10.49
C MET A 220 9.83 -3.91 -10.61
N ASP A 221 8.79 -3.51 -9.87
CA ASP A 221 8.41 -2.12 -9.73
C ASP A 221 9.30 -1.47 -8.67
N VAL A 222 10.00 -0.40 -9.04
CA VAL A 222 10.91 0.32 -8.15
C VAL A 222 10.43 1.75 -7.96
N GLU A 223 10.25 2.12 -6.71
CA GLU A 223 9.90 3.47 -6.28
C GLU A 223 10.90 3.95 -5.21
N ILE A 224 11.26 5.24 -5.24
CA ILE A 224 12.05 5.88 -4.19
C ILE A 224 11.24 7.05 -3.65
N GLY A 225 10.93 7.00 -2.36
CA GLY A 225 10.21 8.03 -1.63
C GLY A 225 11.06 8.67 -0.53
N LEU A 226 10.80 9.96 -0.28
CA LEU A 226 11.27 10.69 0.89
C LEU A 226 10.18 10.62 1.95
N PHE A 227 10.56 10.24 3.17
CA PHE A 227 9.66 10.07 4.31
C PHE A 227 10.11 10.96 5.46
N ASN A 228 9.15 11.58 6.14
CA ASN A 228 9.37 12.40 7.33
C ASN A 228 9.58 11.53 8.60
N GLU A 229 9.70 12.19 9.77
CA GLU A 229 9.88 11.50 11.06
C GLU A 229 8.73 10.60 11.45
N GLU A 230 7.49 10.99 11.14
CA GLU A 230 6.28 10.21 11.38
C GLU A 230 6.17 8.97 10.49
N GLY A 231 7.10 8.81 9.52
CA GLY A 231 7.10 7.71 8.57
C GLY A 231 6.13 7.91 7.39
N THR A 232 5.63 9.13 7.22
CA THR A 232 4.73 9.52 6.12
C THR A 232 5.57 9.93 4.91
N VAL A 233 5.19 9.50 3.72
CA VAL A 233 5.84 9.91 2.48
C VAL A 233 5.52 11.38 2.20
N VAL A 234 6.55 12.17 1.93
CA VAL A 234 6.41 13.62 1.62
C VAL A 234 6.75 13.94 0.18
N ARG A 235 7.47 13.04 -0.51
CA ARG A 235 7.81 13.22 -1.92
C ARG A 235 8.20 11.93 -2.59
N GLU A 236 7.75 11.74 -3.83
CA GLU A 236 8.30 10.74 -4.75
C GLU A 236 9.57 11.29 -5.40
N LEU A 237 10.67 10.54 -5.31
CA LEU A 237 11.97 10.93 -5.88
C LEU A 237 12.28 10.17 -7.17
N PHE A 238 11.72 8.97 -7.33
CA PHE A 238 11.88 8.12 -8.50
C PHE A 238 10.75 7.10 -8.55
N ASN A 239 10.32 6.77 -9.77
CA ASN A 239 9.39 5.66 -10.00
C ASN A 239 9.70 5.04 -11.36
N ASN A 240 9.81 3.73 -11.41
CA ASN A 240 9.91 2.97 -12.64
C ASN A 240 9.20 1.64 -12.48
N GLN A 241 8.06 1.52 -13.13
CA GLN A 241 7.33 0.27 -13.21
C GLN A 241 8.04 -0.68 -14.18
N ASN A 242 8.10 -1.96 -13.79
CA ASN A 242 8.72 -3.01 -14.59
C ASN A 242 10.22 -2.76 -14.89
N THR A 243 10.98 -2.35 -13.86
CA THR A 243 12.45 -2.23 -13.94
C THR A 243 13.04 -3.58 -14.36
N PRO A 244 13.78 -3.66 -15.48
CA PRO A 244 14.27 -4.93 -15.98
C PRO A 244 15.37 -5.54 -15.09
N PRO A 245 15.58 -6.88 -15.16
CA PRO A 245 16.64 -7.55 -14.42
C PRO A 245 18.04 -7.02 -14.72
N GLY A 246 18.96 -7.22 -13.81
CA GLY A 246 20.36 -6.85 -13.91
C GLY A 246 20.84 -5.93 -12.79
N GLU A 247 22.09 -5.51 -12.90
CA GLU A 247 22.67 -4.52 -11.99
C GLU A 247 22.15 -3.12 -12.34
N ARG A 248 21.74 -2.38 -11.31
CA ARG A 248 21.14 -1.04 -11.42
C ARG A 248 21.75 -0.10 -10.41
N ARG A 249 21.89 1.16 -10.83
CA ARG A 249 22.18 2.30 -9.98
C ARG A 249 21.13 3.36 -10.25
N VAL A 250 20.39 3.74 -9.20
CA VAL A 250 19.37 4.79 -9.26
C VAL A 250 19.80 5.92 -8.34
N GLU A 251 19.96 7.11 -8.94
CA GLU A 251 20.30 8.33 -8.22
C GLU A 251 19.03 9.07 -7.81
N TYR A 252 19.10 9.72 -6.65
CA TYR A 252 18.04 10.59 -6.15
C TYR A 252 18.65 11.86 -5.57
N SER A 253 17.86 12.95 -5.61
CA SER A 253 18.24 14.20 -4.96
C SER A 253 16.98 14.98 -4.57
N PHE A 254 17.07 15.77 -3.51
CA PHE A 254 16.03 16.68 -3.06
C PHE A 254 16.62 17.93 -2.42
N ASP A 255 15.85 19.02 -2.42
CA ASP A 255 16.22 20.28 -1.79
C ASP A 255 15.77 20.23 -0.33
N HIS A 256 16.73 20.19 0.59
CA HIS A 256 16.47 20.14 2.03
C HIS A 256 15.76 21.40 2.56
N SER A 257 15.97 22.56 1.95
CA SER A 257 15.49 23.85 2.46
C SER A 257 13.95 23.97 2.56
N VAL A 258 13.21 23.04 1.94
CA VAL A 258 11.74 23.02 1.96
C VAL A 258 11.16 22.07 3.02
N TYR A 259 12.01 21.34 3.75
CA TYR A 259 11.62 20.36 4.74
C TYR A 259 12.03 20.83 6.14
N THR A 260 11.21 20.60 7.15
CA THR A 260 11.32 21.20 8.49
C THR A 260 11.62 20.21 9.61
N ASP A 261 11.52 18.90 9.36
CA ASP A 261 11.80 17.90 10.36
C ASP A 261 13.31 17.69 10.55
N ASP A 262 13.72 17.24 11.72
CA ASP A 262 15.13 16.97 12.02
C ASP A 262 15.66 15.72 11.30
N PHE A 263 14.76 14.80 10.96
CA PHE A 263 15.13 13.54 10.28
C PHE A 263 14.23 13.26 9.08
N TYR A 264 14.87 12.75 8.04
CA TYR A 264 14.18 12.19 6.87
C TYR A 264 14.78 10.84 6.50
N SER A 265 13.97 9.99 5.90
CA SER A 265 14.41 8.70 5.35
C SER A 265 14.11 8.64 3.87
N VAL A 266 15.11 8.30 3.06
CA VAL A 266 14.89 7.91 1.67
C VAL A 266 14.81 6.40 1.62
N LYS A 267 13.68 5.90 1.15
CA LYS A 267 13.42 4.45 1.05
C LYS A 267 13.25 4.07 -0.41
N MET A 268 13.97 3.03 -0.83
CA MET A 268 13.73 2.33 -2.08
C MET A 268 12.76 1.18 -1.81
N ILE A 269 11.68 1.16 -2.55
CA ILE A 269 10.58 0.22 -2.43
C ILE A 269 10.56 -0.63 -3.71
N ALA A 270 10.56 -1.94 -3.56
CA ALA A 270 10.46 -2.89 -4.65
C ALA A 270 9.20 -3.75 -4.47
N ASP A 271 8.31 -3.78 -5.47
CA ASP A 271 7.03 -4.50 -5.42
C ASP A 271 6.21 -4.22 -4.15
N GLY A 272 6.31 -2.98 -3.64
CA GLY A 272 5.61 -2.51 -2.45
C GLY A 272 6.25 -2.89 -1.12
N GLU A 273 7.50 -3.36 -1.12
CA GLU A 273 8.27 -3.66 0.10
C GLU A 273 9.56 -2.84 0.15
N ILE A 274 9.93 -2.38 1.36
CA ILE A 274 11.16 -1.61 1.57
C ILE A 274 12.35 -2.53 1.31
N PHE A 275 13.15 -2.19 0.31
CA PHE A 275 14.32 -2.96 -0.10
C PHE A 275 15.61 -2.37 0.45
N LEU A 276 15.76 -1.05 0.36
CA LEU A 276 16.89 -0.29 0.91
C LEU A 276 16.39 1.01 1.54
N GLN A 277 17.11 1.54 2.53
CA GLN A 277 16.82 2.85 3.10
C GLN A 277 18.09 3.55 3.58
N ASN A 278 18.09 4.89 3.45
CA ASN A 278 19.06 5.80 4.02
C ASN A 278 18.34 6.79 4.92
N ARG A 279 18.89 7.08 6.09
CA ARG A 279 18.39 8.10 7.01
C ARG A 279 19.33 9.29 7.00
N PHE A 280 18.75 10.48 7.00
CA PHE A 280 19.46 11.76 7.02
C PHE A 280 19.04 12.52 8.26
N SER A 281 20.01 13.02 9.02
CA SER A 281 19.79 14.00 10.08
C SER A 281 20.15 15.39 9.57
N PHE A 282 19.29 16.36 9.84
CA PHE A 282 19.51 17.77 9.54
C PHE A 282 19.75 18.59 10.82
N ASN A 283 19.76 17.93 11.97
CA ASN A 283 20.15 18.55 13.22
C ASN A 283 21.68 18.79 13.20
N PRO A 284 22.17 20.05 13.30
CA PRO A 284 23.60 20.35 13.30
C PRO A 284 24.38 19.67 14.44
N GLU A 285 23.72 19.24 15.50
CA GLU A 285 24.34 18.55 16.63
C GLU A 285 24.75 17.12 16.28
N ASP A 286 24.05 16.47 15.35
CA ASP A 286 24.34 15.10 14.90
C ASP A 286 25.56 15.04 13.94
N TRP A 287 26.10 16.17 13.52
CA TRP A 287 27.21 16.27 12.57
C TRP A 287 28.57 16.54 13.27
N ARG A 288 28.62 16.49 14.60
CA ARG A 288 29.79 16.87 15.41
C ARG A 288 30.66 15.71 15.88
N ASP A 289 30.50 14.50 15.30
CA ASP A 289 31.33 13.32 15.57
C ASP A 289 32.51 13.20 14.59
#